data_c7ffda09b4dfd681d3c16bd3d1fdc5c2
#
_entry.id   c7ffda09b4dfd681d3c16bd3d1fdc5c2
#
_cell.length_a   1.000
_cell.length_b   1.000
_cell.length_c   1.000
_cell.angle_alpha   90.00
_cell.angle_beta   90.00
_cell.angle_gamma   90.00
#
_symmetry.space_group_name_H-M   'P 1'
#
loop_
_entity.id
_entity.type
_entity.pdbx_description
1 polymer ?
#
loop_
_entity_poly.entity_id
_entity_poly.type
_entity_poly.pdbx_seq_one_letter_code
_entity_poly.pdbx_strand_id
1 'polypeptide(L)'
;MWKMERNTNNILDIHTHKAEPVSAGKAIINRKLATDALCEGYFYSAGIHPWDLTEFDTERRLECLREQLAEKQLVAVGEAGLDKLAAAPMQLQVAVFKEQVELSEKYELPLIIHCVKAMDELLALRKEIG
;
A
#
# COMPACT_ATOMS: atom_id res chain seq x y z
N MET A 1 5.46 9.89 4.50
CA MET A 1 5.07 11.05 3.68
C MET A 1 4.00 10.68 2.68
N TRP A 2 2.98 11.51 2.59
CA TRP A 2 1.84 11.27 1.72
C TRP A 2 2.14 11.84 0.34
N LYS A 3 2.42 11.00 -0.61
CA LYS A 3 2.71 11.42 -1.98
C LYS A 3 1.75 10.78 -2.96
N MET A 4 1.29 11.56 -3.90
CA MET A 4 0.64 11.05 -5.09
C MET A 4 1.74 10.86 -6.13
N GLU A 5 1.80 9.69 -6.71
CA GLU A 5 2.76 9.44 -7.77
C GLU A 5 2.42 10.29 -8.99
N ARG A 6 3.39 10.96 -9.55
CA ARG A 6 3.09 11.88 -10.63
C ARG A 6 4.19 12.03 -11.68
N ASN A 7 5.32 11.46 -11.49
CA ASN A 7 6.38 11.61 -12.48
C ASN A 7 7.06 10.28 -12.72
N THR A 8 6.39 9.50 -13.49
CA THR A 8 6.83 8.14 -13.80
C THR A 8 7.05 8.03 -15.29
N ASN A 9 8.07 8.73 -15.78
CA ASN A 9 8.34 8.79 -17.22
C ASN A 9 8.32 7.43 -17.91
N ASN A 10 8.70 6.39 -17.19
CA ASN A 10 8.77 5.02 -17.72
C ASN A 10 7.70 4.08 -17.18
N ILE A 11 6.84 4.57 -16.29
CA ILE A 11 5.77 3.77 -15.71
C ILE A 11 4.44 4.33 -16.18
N LEU A 12 3.69 3.53 -16.91
CA LEU A 12 2.39 3.92 -17.47
C LEU A 12 1.22 3.59 -16.56
N ASP A 13 1.41 2.71 -15.59
CA ASP A 13 0.38 2.29 -14.65
C ASP A 13 1.00 2.18 -13.26
N ILE A 14 0.61 3.08 -12.37
CA ILE A 14 1.18 3.13 -11.02
C ILE A 14 0.52 2.16 -10.04
N HIS A 15 -0.57 1.53 -10.45
CA HIS A 15 -1.25 0.55 -9.61
C HIS A 15 -2.03 -0.42 -10.47
N THR A 16 -1.63 -1.69 -10.46
CA THR A 16 -2.34 -2.74 -11.17
C THR A 16 -2.32 -4.03 -10.36
N HIS A 17 -3.37 -4.80 -10.52
CA HIS A 17 -3.46 -6.14 -9.93
C HIS A 17 -3.12 -7.23 -10.95
N LYS A 18 -2.72 -6.86 -12.15
CA LYS A 18 -2.32 -7.83 -13.18
C LYS A 18 -0.98 -8.43 -12.81
N ALA A 19 -0.94 -9.75 -12.71
CA ALA A 19 0.28 -10.47 -12.39
C ALA A 19 1.31 -10.42 -13.52
N GLU A 20 0.84 -10.25 -14.75
CA GLU A 20 1.69 -10.19 -15.92
C GLU A 20 1.45 -8.88 -16.66
N PRO A 21 2.20 -7.85 -16.35
CA PRO A 21 2.08 -6.58 -17.04
C PRO A 21 2.56 -6.71 -18.50
N VAL A 22 2.15 -5.74 -19.30
CA VAL A 22 2.46 -5.73 -20.72
C VAL A 22 3.97 -5.68 -20.95
N SER A 23 4.70 -4.94 -20.13
CA SER A 23 6.15 -4.90 -20.23
C SER A 23 6.76 -4.51 -18.89
N ALA A 24 7.96 -5.03 -18.64
CA ALA A 24 8.72 -4.73 -17.43
C ALA A 24 8.96 -3.22 -17.29
N GLY A 25 8.83 -2.71 -16.07
CA GLY A 25 9.10 -1.30 -15.78
C GLY A 25 8.02 -0.34 -16.23
N LYS A 26 6.94 -0.83 -16.83
CA LYS A 26 5.83 0.02 -17.31
C LYS A 26 4.67 0.11 -16.34
N ALA A 27 4.68 -0.66 -15.27
CA ALA A 27 3.62 -0.69 -14.28
C ALA A 27 4.17 -0.99 -12.91
N ILE A 28 3.42 -0.59 -11.89
CA ILE A 28 3.66 -1.03 -10.52
C ILE A 28 2.58 -2.06 -10.21
N ILE A 29 3.01 -3.30 -9.98
CA ILE A 29 2.10 -4.40 -9.73
C ILE A 29 1.77 -4.47 -8.24
N ASN A 30 0.50 -4.46 -7.90
CA ASN A 30 0.10 -4.67 -6.51
C ASN A 30 0.32 -6.13 -6.14
N ARG A 31 1.25 -6.37 -5.21
CA ARG A 31 1.59 -7.72 -4.77
C ARG A 31 0.54 -8.22 -3.79
N LYS A 32 -0.17 -9.27 -4.15
CA LYS A 32 -1.26 -9.80 -3.32
C LYS A 32 -0.78 -10.63 -2.16
N LEU A 33 0.19 -11.49 -2.42
CA LEU A 33 0.72 -12.41 -1.41
C LEU A 33 2.22 -12.23 -1.26
N ALA A 34 2.68 -12.30 -0.03
CA ALA A 34 4.11 -12.21 0.26
C ALA A 34 4.90 -13.35 -0.38
N THR A 35 4.24 -14.45 -0.68
CA THR A 35 4.85 -15.63 -1.31
C THR A 35 4.91 -15.54 -2.82
N ASP A 36 4.27 -14.55 -3.42
CA ASP A 36 4.33 -14.37 -4.87
C ASP A 36 5.76 -14.05 -5.29
N ALA A 37 6.23 -14.72 -6.32
CA ALA A 37 7.57 -14.49 -6.82
C ALA A 37 7.70 -13.10 -7.42
N LEU A 38 8.85 -12.47 -7.16
CA LEU A 38 9.19 -11.19 -7.78
C LEU A 38 9.93 -11.47 -9.07
N CYS A 39 9.40 -10.97 -10.17
CA CYS A 39 10.03 -11.14 -11.49
C CYS A 39 11.04 -10.02 -11.71
N GLU A 40 12.22 -10.38 -12.18
CA GLU A 40 13.26 -9.40 -12.47
C GLU A 40 12.79 -8.38 -13.51
N GLY A 41 13.10 -7.11 -13.26
CA GLY A 41 12.73 -6.02 -14.15
C GLY A 41 11.35 -5.45 -13.91
N TYR A 42 10.56 -6.02 -13.00
CA TYR A 42 9.24 -5.51 -12.65
C TYR A 42 9.27 -4.80 -11.31
N PHE A 43 8.33 -3.87 -11.14
CA PHE A 43 8.17 -3.11 -9.91
C PHE A 43 6.86 -3.48 -9.23
N TYR A 44 6.87 -3.42 -7.90
CA TYR A 44 5.74 -3.87 -7.11
C TYR A 44 5.36 -2.86 -6.03
N SER A 45 4.10 -2.86 -5.64
CA SER A 45 3.64 -2.24 -4.42
C SER A 45 3.15 -3.33 -3.47
N ALA A 46 3.19 -3.06 -2.19
CA ALA A 46 2.64 -3.94 -1.19
C ALA A 46 2.02 -3.11 -0.07
N GLY A 47 0.91 -3.57 0.46
CA GLY A 47 0.20 -2.91 1.52
C GLY A 47 -0.90 -3.80 2.06
N ILE A 48 -1.60 -3.30 3.09
CA ILE A 48 -2.73 -4.00 3.67
C ILE A 48 -3.98 -3.19 3.35
N HIS A 49 -4.77 -3.72 2.42
CA HIS A 49 -6.02 -3.10 2.01
C HIS A 49 -7.05 -3.20 3.14
N PRO A 50 -7.90 -2.19 3.38
CA PRO A 50 -8.87 -2.24 4.46
C PRO A 50 -9.84 -3.44 4.39
N TRP A 51 -10.08 -3.98 3.21
CA TRP A 51 -10.92 -5.17 3.06
C TRP A 51 -10.26 -6.47 3.53
N ASP A 52 -8.93 -6.46 3.65
CA ASP A 52 -8.16 -7.64 4.06
C ASP A 52 -7.88 -7.67 5.56
N LEU A 53 -8.34 -6.65 6.31
CA LEU A 53 -8.08 -6.57 7.75
C LEU A 53 -8.99 -7.47 8.55
N THR A 54 -8.36 -8.23 9.47
CA THR A 54 -9.08 -8.94 10.53
C THR A 54 -8.36 -8.66 11.84
N GLU A 55 -9.07 -8.81 12.95
CA GLU A 55 -8.49 -8.57 14.27
C GLU A 55 -7.42 -9.60 14.65
N PHE A 56 -7.43 -10.75 14.00
CA PHE A 56 -6.63 -11.90 14.43
C PHE A 56 -5.23 -11.96 13.82
N ASP A 57 -5.02 -11.38 12.65
CA ASP A 57 -3.76 -11.55 11.93
C ASP A 57 -3.06 -10.23 11.56
N THR A 58 -3.49 -9.13 12.14
CA THR A 58 -2.97 -7.80 11.82
C THR A 58 -1.45 -7.71 12.01
N GLU A 59 -0.94 -8.17 13.15
CA GLU A 59 0.50 -8.10 13.42
C GLU A 59 1.31 -8.93 12.44
N ARG A 60 0.80 -10.10 12.10
CA ARG A 60 1.45 -10.97 11.14
C ARG A 60 1.51 -10.31 9.76
N ARG A 61 0.42 -9.67 9.35
CA ARG A 61 0.37 -8.97 8.07
C ARG A 61 1.34 -7.79 8.04
N LEU A 62 1.45 -7.06 9.14
CA LEU A 62 2.41 -5.95 9.24
C LEU A 62 3.85 -6.46 9.20
N GLU A 63 4.16 -7.57 9.85
CA GLU A 63 5.49 -8.16 9.77
C GLU A 63 5.82 -8.58 8.34
N CYS A 64 4.89 -9.24 7.67
CA CYS A 64 5.07 -9.64 6.27
C CYS A 64 5.29 -8.42 5.37
N LEU A 65 4.56 -7.35 5.62
CA LEU A 65 4.71 -6.13 4.85
C LEU A 65 6.11 -5.52 5.05
N ARG A 66 6.59 -5.47 6.28
CA ARG A 66 7.94 -4.97 6.58
C ARG A 66 9.01 -5.76 5.83
N GLU A 67 8.86 -7.07 5.80
CA GLU A 67 9.78 -7.93 5.07
C GLU A 67 9.74 -7.66 3.56
N GLN A 68 8.56 -7.51 3.00
CA GLN A 68 8.40 -7.23 1.59
C GLN A 68 9.04 -5.89 1.20
N LEU A 69 8.85 -4.86 2.01
CA LEU A 69 9.34 -3.52 1.69
C LEU A 69 10.87 -3.41 1.73
N ALA A 70 11.55 -4.40 2.26
CA ALA A 70 13.00 -4.44 2.21
C ALA A 70 13.53 -4.79 0.81
N GLU A 71 12.69 -5.34 -0.05
CA GLU A 71 13.08 -5.71 -1.41
C GLU A 71 13.13 -4.48 -2.31
N LYS A 72 14.17 -4.39 -3.14
CA LYS A 72 14.38 -3.23 -4.03
C LYS A 72 13.27 -3.02 -5.05
N GLN A 73 12.58 -4.07 -5.43
CA GLN A 73 11.50 -4.01 -6.41
C GLN A 73 10.20 -3.48 -5.83
N LEU A 74 10.10 -3.34 -4.51
CA LEU A 74 8.98 -2.71 -3.84
C LEU A 74 9.21 -1.20 -3.85
N VAL A 75 8.42 -0.50 -4.66
CA VAL A 75 8.61 0.93 -4.94
C VAL A 75 7.48 1.80 -4.42
N ALA A 76 6.48 1.20 -3.79
CA ALA A 76 5.37 1.94 -3.18
C ALA A 76 4.74 1.11 -2.07
N VAL A 77 4.19 1.80 -1.07
CA VAL A 77 3.35 1.18 -0.04
C VAL A 77 1.89 1.36 -0.47
N GLY A 78 1.17 0.29 -0.53
CA GLY A 78 -0.24 0.32 -0.86
C GLY A 78 -0.68 -0.90 -1.67
N GLU A 79 -1.90 -0.99 -1.87
CA GLU A 79 -2.98 -0.04 -1.57
C GLU A 79 -3.32 -0.07 -0.07
N ALA A 80 -3.29 1.08 0.59
CA ALA A 80 -3.55 1.22 2.03
C ALA A 80 -4.60 2.32 2.24
N GLY A 81 -5.45 2.19 3.23
CA GLY A 81 -6.40 3.26 3.45
C GLY A 81 -7.57 2.94 4.34
N LEU A 82 -8.66 3.65 4.05
CA LEU A 82 -9.88 3.62 4.85
C LEU A 82 -11.07 3.40 3.95
N ASP A 83 -11.96 2.52 4.37
CA ASP A 83 -13.17 2.20 3.60
C ASP A 83 -14.31 1.89 4.57
N LYS A 84 -15.32 2.74 4.60
CA LYS A 84 -16.48 2.52 5.47
C LYS A 84 -17.33 1.33 5.05
N LEU A 85 -17.15 0.84 3.84
CA LEU A 85 -17.87 -0.34 3.36
C LEU A 85 -17.17 -1.65 3.73
N ALA A 86 -15.93 -1.57 4.22
CA ALA A 86 -15.21 -2.76 4.65
C ALA A 86 -15.73 -3.27 5.99
N ALA A 87 -15.59 -4.57 6.22
CA ALA A 87 -16.06 -5.20 7.45
C ALA A 87 -15.24 -4.80 8.69
N ALA A 88 -13.97 -4.51 8.52
CA ALA A 88 -13.10 -4.13 9.62
C ALA A 88 -13.56 -2.82 10.27
N PRO A 89 -13.54 -2.73 11.62
CA PRO A 89 -13.89 -1.48 12.29
C PRO A 89 -12.96 -0.33 11.87
N MET A 90 -13.52 0.87 11.78
CA MET A 90 -12.73 2.04 11.38
C MET A 90 -11.52 2.25 12.30
N GLN A 91 -11.66 1.99 13.58
CA GLN A 91 -10.58 2.11 14.54
C GLN A 91 -9.38 1.22 14.18
N LEU A 92 -9.65 -0.01 13.77
CA LEU A 92 -8.60 -0.93 13.32
C LEU A 92 -7.99 -0.45 11.99
N GLN A 93 -8.83 -0.01 11.06
CA GLN A 93 -8.35 0.52 9.79
C GLN A 93 -7.40 1.69 9.98
N VAL A 94 -7.75 2.62 10.87
CA VAL A 94 -6.94 3.78 11.18
C VAL A 94 -5.59 3.36 11.77
N ALA A 95 -5.60 2.44 12.73
CA ALA A 95 -4.37 1.98 13.36
C ALA A 95 -3.41 1.35 12.35
N VAL A 96 -3.92 0.50 11.48
CA VAL A 96 -3.12 -0.17 10.46
C VAL A 96 -2.67 0.80 9.38
N PHE A 97 -3.51 1.76 9.02
CA PHE A 97 -3.13 2.78 8.07
C PHE A 97 -1.95 3.62 8.58
N LYS A 98 -2.00 4.03 9.86
CA LYS A 98 -0.89 4.78 10.48
C LYS A 98 0.42 4.01 10.43
N GLU A 99 0.39 2.71 10.69
CA GLU A 99 1.58 1.86 10.58
C GLU A 99 2.15 1.87 9.16
N GLN A 100 1.28 1.85 8.16
CA GLN A 100 1.71 1.88 6.77
C GLN A 100 2.25 3.23 6.35
N VAL A 101 1.71 4.33 6.90
CA VAL A 101 2.28 5.66 6.71
C VAL A 101 3.71 5.71 7.25
N GLU A 102 3.93 5.18 8.45
CA GLU A 102 5.27 5.12 9.03
C GLU A 102 6.23 4.31 8.18
N LEU A 103 5.76 3.19 7.63
CA LEU A 103 6.58 2.37 6.74
C LEU A 103 6.93 3.11 5.45
N SER A 104 5.98 3.85 4.89
CA SER A 104 6.26 4.63 3.68
C SER A 104 7.32 5.70 3.95
N GLU A 105 7.29 6.31 5.12
CA GLU A 105 8.31 7.28 5.51
C GLU A 105 9.67 6.64 5.76
N LYS A 106 9.68 5.51 6.47
CA LYS A 106 10.90 4.78 6.78
C LYS A 106 11.67 4.37 5.53
N TYR A 107 10.96 3.87 4.54
CA TYR A 107 11.56 3.40 3.30
C TYR A 107 11.57 4.46 2.20
N GLU A 108 11.09 5.67 2.50
CA GLU A 108 11.02 6.78 1.54
C GLU A 108 10.27 6.39 0.26
N LEU A 109 9.15 5.69 0.43
CA LEU A 109 8.31 5.22 -0.68
C LEU A 109 7.00 5.99 -0.72
N PRO A 110 6.46 6.23 -1.91
CA PRO A 110 5.13 6.83 -2.03
C PRO A 110 4.06 5.91 -1.46
N LEU A 111 2.98 6.50 -1.02
CA LEU A 111 1.84 5.79 -0.45
C LEU A 111 0.68 5.85 -1.43
N ILE A 112 0.18 4.69 -1.84
CA ILE A 112 -0.99 4.58 -2.71
C ILE A 112 -2.22 4.41 -1.81
N ILE A 113 -3.09 5.41 -1.80
CA ILE A 113 -4.19 5.48 -0.85
C ILE A 113 -5.51 5.04 -1.46
N HIS A 114 -6.19 4.15 -0.74
CA HIS A 114 -7.57 3.77 -1.00
C HIS A 114 -8.46 4.50 0.00
N CYS A 115 -9.43 5.26 -0.47
CA CYS A 115 -10.34 5.99 0.41
C CYS A 115 -11.76 5.92 -0.13
N VAL A 116 -12.64 5.25 0.59
CA VAL A 116 -14.05 5.13 0.23
C VAL A 116 -14.91 5.60 1.40
N LYS A 117 -15.65 6.68 1.17
CA LYS A 117 -16.57 7.28 2.15
C LYS A 117 -15.90 7.63 3.48
N ALA A 118 -14.61 7.85 3.49
CA ALA A 118 -13.81 8.12 4.68
C ALA A 118 -12.87 9.31 4.51
N MET A 119 -13.22 10.25 3.64
CA MET A 119 -12.36 11.39 3.35
C MET A 119 -12.14 12.26 4.59
N ASP A 120 -13.16 12.46 5.41
CA ASP A 120 -13.03 13.27 6.63
C ASP A 120 -12.04 12.64 7.61
N GLU A 121 -12.12 11.33 7.78
CA GLU A 121 -11.21 10.57 8.62
C GLU A 121 -9.78 10.65 8.08
N LEU A 122 -9.63 10.52 6.77
CA LEU A 122 -8.33 10.58 6.14
C LEU A 122 -7.67 11.96 6.30
N LEU A 123 -8.44 13.02 6.10
CA LEU A 123 -7.94 14.38 6.24
C LEU A 123 -7.58 14.70 7.69
N ALA A 124 -8.35 14.20 8.65
CA ALA A 124 -8.05 14.36 10.07
C ALA A 124 -6.71 13.67 10.42
N LEU A 125 -6.49 12.48 9.89
CA LEU A 125 -5.23 11.76 10.08
C LEU A 125 -4.05 12.51 9.47
N ARG A 126 -4.24 13.07 8.30
CA ARG A 126 -3.18 13.85 7.65
C ARG A 126 -2.76 15.04 8.49
N LYS A 127 -3.72 15.74 9.11
CA LYS A 127 -3.43 16.86 10.00
C LYS A 127 -2.68 16.39 11.24
N GLU A 128 -3.07 15.26 11.79
CA GLU A 128 -2.45 14.70 13.00
C GLU A 128 -1.01 14.26 12.73
N ILE A 129 -0.77 13.61 11.60
CA ILE A 129 0.55 13.09 11.24
C ILE A 129 1.46 14.18 10.68
N GLY A 130 0.88 15.17 10.08
CA GLY A 130 1.64 16.20 9.38
C GLY A 130 1.83 15.84 7.94
#